data_c5b5371d9eb969d4c2897bfe1f879adc
#
_entry.id   c5b5371d9eb969d4c2897bfe1f879adc
#
_cell.length_a   1.000
_cell.length_b   1.000
_cell.length_c   1.000
_cell.angle_alpha   90.00
_cell.angle_beta   90.00
_cell.angle_gamma   90.00
#
_symmetry.space_group_name_H-M   'P 1'
#
loop_
_entity.id
_entity.type
_entity.pdbx_description
1 polymer ?
#
loop_
_entity_poly.entity_id
_entity_poly.type
_entity_poly.pdbx_seq_one_letter_code
_entity_poly.pdbx_strand_id
1 'polypeptide(L)' 'NLEGIHVEIAQRIIDYSAGSCYSIRGNLQKITNYIFLVTPPNVDISGDIPEIVAGGIDLTSFKNDTKF' A
#
# COMPACT_ATOMS: atom_id res chain seq x y z
N ASN A 1 -3.11 -1.77 7.86
CA ASN A 1 -2.34 -0.86 8.72
C ASN A 1 -1.02 -1.50 9.07
N LEU A 2 0.06 -0.87 8.62
CA LEU A 2 1.40 -1.40 8.79
C LEU A 2 2.21 -0.66 9.84
N GLU A 3 1.53 0.12 10.67
CA GLU A 3 2.22 0.87 11.68
C GLU A 3 2.90 -0.08 12.65
N GLY A 4 4.16 0.19 12.95
CA GLY A 4 4.90 -0.66 13.88
C GLY A 4 5.50 -1.91 13.26
N ILE A 5 5.25 -2.14 11.98
CA ILE A 5 5.80 -3.31 11.31
C ILE A 5 7.19 -2.96 10.79
N HIS A 6 8.11 -3.90 10.93
CA HIS A 6 9.45 -3.71 10.42
C HIS A 6 9.41 -3.55 8.90
N VAL A 7 10.23 -2.70 8.37
CA VAL A 7 10.12 -2.32 6.96
C VAL A 7 10.25 -3.52 6.01
N GLU A 8 11.07 -4.49 6.33
CA GLU A 8 11.21 -5.64 5.45
C GLU A 8 9.92 -6.44 5.37
N ILE A 9 9.25 -6.58 6.51
CA ILE A 9 8.00 -7.30 6.53
C ILE A 9 6.91 -6.47 5.87
N ALA A 10 6.90 -5.18 6.14
CA ALA A 10 5.92 -4.30 5.51
C ALA A 10 6.06 -4.34 3.99
N GLN A 11 7.30 -4.38 3.50
CA GLN A 11 7.53 -4.45 2.07
C GLN A 11 6.92 -5.73 1.47
N ARG A 12 7.08 -6.85 2.16
CA ARG A 12 6.53 -8.10 1.67
C ARG A 12 5.01 -8.06 1.64
N ILE A 13 4.42 -7.47 2.67
CA ILE A 13 2.98 -7.37 2.73
C ILE A 13 2.47 -6.49 1.59
N ILE A 14 3.13 -5.37 1.36
CA ILE A 14 2.75 -4.47 0.30
C ILE A 14 2.91 -5.13 -1.06
N ASP A 15 4.02 -5.82 -1.27
CA ASP A 15 4.27 -6.47 -2.54
C ASP A 15 3.21 -7.53 -2.83
N TYR A 16 2.89 -8.32 -1.83
CA TYR A 16 1.87 -9.36 -1.99
C TYR A 16 0.51 -8.73 -2.28
N SER A 17 0.17 -7.73 -1.51
CA SER A 17 -1.14 -7.09 -1.66
C SER A 17 -1.24 -6.38 -3.01
N ALA A 18 -0.16 -5.74 -3.43
CA ALA A 18 -0.16 -5.03 -4.70
C ALA A 18 -0.32 -6.00 -5.86
N GLY A 19 0.37 -7.13 -5.78
CA GLY A 19 0.25 -8.15 -6.82
C GLY A 19 -1.14 -8.73 -6.89
N SER A 20 -1.72 -9.03 -5.73
CA SER A 20 -3.07 -9.54 -5.68
C SER A 20 -4.06 -8.51 -6.22
N CYS A 21 -3.88 -7.27 -5.82
CA CYS A 21 -4.74 -6.19 -6.26
C CYS A 21 -4.66 -6.04 -7.78
N TYR A 22 -3.45 -6.09 -8.31
CA TYR A 22 -3.25 -5.94 -9.74
C TYR A 22 -3.93 -7.07 -10.51
N SER A 23 -3.86 -8.28 -9.98
CA SER A 23 -4.40 -9.43 -10.69
C SER A 23 -5.92 -9.37 -10.81
N ILE A 24 -6.59 -8.69 -9.89
CA ILE A 24 -8.04 -8.55 -9.98
C ILE A 24 -8.43 -7.16 -10.44
N ARG A 25 -7.45 -6.36 -10.85
CA ARG A 25 -7.65 -4.99 -11.30
C ARG A 25 -8.31 -4.13 -10.24
N GLY A 26 -7.94 -4.37 -9.00
CA GLY A 26 -8.47 -3.62 -7.89
C GLY A 26 -7.78 -2.29 -7.71
N ASN A 27 -8.06 -1.65 -6.60
CA ASN A 27 -7.49 -0.35 -6.29
C ASN A 27 -6.64 -0.44 -5.05
N LEU A 28 -5.50 0.21 -5.09
CA LEU A 28 -4.60 0.26 -3.96
C LEU A 28 -4.27 1.71 -3.71
N GLN A 29 -4.62 2.22 -2.54
CA GLN A 29 -4.39 3.62 -2.22
C GLN A 29 -3.70 3.76 -0.88
N LYS A 30 -2.79 4.70 -0.81
CA LYS A 30 -2.09 5.00 0.41
C LYS A 30 -2.86 6.09 1.13
N ILE A 31 -3.35 5.77 2.32
CA ILE A 31 -4.13 6.70 3.10
C ILE A 31 -3.25 7.52 4.02
N THR A 32 -2.34 6.85 4.70
CA THR A 32 -1.36 7.54 5.52
C THR A 32 -0.03 6.88 5.26
N ASN A 33 1.01 7.30 5.96
CA ASN A 33 2.33 6.72 5.76
C ASN A 33 2.35 5.21 5.97
N TYR A 34 1.45 4.70 6.78
CA TYR A 34 1.48 3.28 7.12
C TYR A 34 0.19 2.55 6.80
N ILE A 35 -0.84 3.25 6.36
CA ILE A 35 -2.13 2.64 6.12
C ILE A 35 -2.49 2.68 4.66
N PHE A 36 -2.83 1.51 4.14
CA PHE A 36 -3.17 1.38 2.73
C PHE A 36 -4.56 0.77 2.61
N LEU A 37 -5.27 1.16 1.59
CA LEU A 37 -6.60 0.65 1.33
C LEU A 37 -6.57 -0.16 0.04
N VAL A 38 -7.01 -1.39 0.12
CA VAL A 38 -7.01 -2.27 -1.04
C VAL A 38 -8.43 -2.75 -1.27
N THR A 39 -8.95 -2.55 -2.45
CA THR A 39 -10.33 -2.89 -2.75
C THR A 39 -10.45 -3.56 -4.09
N PRO A 40 -11.53 -4.31 -4.32
CA PRO A 40 -11.81 -4.83 -5.66
C PRO A 40 -12.21 -3.69 -6.60
N PRO A 41 -12.25 -3.93 -7.90
CA PRO A 41 -12.49 -2.85 -8.84
C PRO A 41 -13.88 -2.25 -8.76
N ASN A 42 -14.86 -3.01 -8.27
CA ASN A 42 -16.21 -2.52 -8.21
C ASN A 42 -16.53 -1.70 -6.97
N VAL A 43 -15.52 -1.46 -6.14
CA VAL A 43 -15.70 -0.64 -4.95
C VAL A 43 -15.20 0.76 -5.26
N ASP A 44 -16.06 1.74 -5.04
CA ASP A 44 -15.71 3.10 -5.32
C ASP A 44 -15.08 3.71 -4.07
N ILE A 45 -13.89 4.21 -4.21
CA ILE A 45 -13.20 4.84 -3.12
C ILE A 45 -13.40 6.34 -3.23
N SER A 46 -14.09 6.91 -2.25
CA SER A 46 -14.39 8.32 -2.30
C SER A 46 -13.81 9.01 -1.08
N GLY A 47 -13.83 10.32 -1.11
CA GLY A 47 -13.31 11.10 -0.01
C GLY A 47 -11.92 11.62 -0.34
N ASP A 48 -11.25 12.10 0.68
CA ASP A 48 -9.96 12.73 0.48
C ASP A 48 -8.82 11.76 0.58
N ILE A 49 -8.85 10.73 -0.19
CA ILE A 49 -7.76 9.79 -0.24
C ILE A 49 -6.65 10.43 -1.06
N PRO A 50 -5.48 10.55 -0.50
CA PRO A 50 -4.44 11.37 -1.13
C PRO A 50 -4.06 10.95 -2.52
N GLU A 51 -3.86 9.70 -2.75
CA GLU A 51 -3.43 9.33 -4.09
C GLU A 51 -3.52 7.84 -4.30
N ILE A 52 -3.61 7.46 -5.53
CA ILE A 52 -3.62 6.08 -5.91
C ILE A 52 -2.21 5.66 -6.18
N VAL A 53 -1.82 4.55 -5.61
CA VAL A 53 -0.47 4.05 -5.78
C VAL A 53 -0.48 3.11 -6.96
N ALA A 54 -0.07 3.61 -8.09
CA ALA A 54 -0.12 2.83 -9.32
C ALA A 54 1.21 2.27 -9.77
N GLY A 55 2.26 2.99 -9.62
CA GLY A 55 3.52 2.57 -10.16
C GLY A 55 4.52 2.13 -9.15
N GLY A 56 4.16 2.18 -7.91
CA GLY A 56 5.09 1.81 -6.88
C GLY A 56 4.73 2.52 -5.62
N ILE A 57 5.31 2.09 -4.55
CA ILE A 57 4.99 2.61 -3.26
C ILE A 57 6.22 3.26 -2.68
N ASP A 58 6.06 4.46 -2.19
CA ASP A 58 7.15 5.19 -1.62
C ASP A 58 7.44 4.66 -0.24
N LEU A 59 8.52 3.94 -0.11
CA LEU A 59 8.87 3.32 1.15
C LEU A 59 9.65 4.20 2.08
N THR A 60 9.93 5.41 1.69
CA THR A 60 10.64 6.31 2.59
C THR A 60 9.81 6.66 3.80
N SER A 61 8.51 6.39 3.73
CA SER A 61 7.66 6.58 4.88
C SER A 61 7.91 5.60 5.99
N PHE A 62 8.48 4.45 5.65
CA PHE A 62 8.74 3.46 6.67
C PHE A 62 10.04 3.81 7.35
N LYS A 63 9.93 4.10 8.64
CA LYS A 63 11.05 4.54 9.33
C LYS A 63 11.91 3.45 9.75
N ASN A 64 12.96 3.28 9.10
CA ASN A 64 13.90 2.36 9.57
C ASN A 64 15.10 2.30 8.69
N ASP A 65 16.08 1.66 9.08
CA ASP A 65 17.31 1.68 8.42
C ASP A 65 17.55 0.46 7.66
N THR A 66 16.59 -0.34 7.50
CA THR A 66 16.77 -1.58 6.85
C THR A 66 16.96 -1.38 5.38
N LYS A 67 17.81 -2.15 4.81
CA LYS A 67 18.01 -2.10 3.40
C LYS A 67 17.48 -3.34 2.79
N PHE A 68 17.01 -3.23 1.62
CA PHE A 68 16.50 -4.38 0.90
C PHE A 68 17.52 -4.90 -0.06
#